data_95c4b12f8a860a6a1564463a648f1d83
#
_entry.id   95c4b12f8a860a6a1564463a648f1d83
#
_cell.length_a   1.000
_cell.length_b   1.000
_cell.length_c   1.000
_cell.angle_alpha   90.00
_cell.angle_beta   90.00
_cell.angle_gamma   90.00
#
_symmetry.space_group_name_H-M   'P 1'
#
loop_
_entity.id
_entity.type
_entity.pdbx_description
1 polymer ?
#
loop_
_entity_poly.entity_id
_entity_poly.type
_entity_poly.pdbx_seq_one_letter_code
_entity_poly.pdbx_strand_id
1 'polypeptide(L)'
;ETAKKSDLNKLSGVVNAILRNAIKKIENKNYPNIPNNKIDRIASLDSLPEWLVEEIIDWVGINNAEIITKSFNKKPSIDFRINTLKTNMKDVIEEFRNSNLIASEIKDLKTGVELKSKARSIKKLPGFIEGKWVVQDRSSQLIAPLLNPKKGDKILDLCAAPGTKTTHLAELIKDDGEIWAIDRSKVRLDLLKDNLKRLQ
;
A
#
# COMPACT_ATOMS: atom_id res chain seq x y z
N GLU A 1 -23.42 8.09 5.80
CA GLU A 1 -23.15 7.31 7.02
C GLU A 1 -21.94 7.83 7.78
N THR A 2 -20.81 8.09 7.13
CA THR A 2 -19.58 8.57 7.77
C THR A 2 -19.79 9.90 8.50
N ALA A 3 -20.45 10.87 7.87
CA ALA A 3 -20.76 12.17 8.51
C ALA A 3 -21.70 12.03 9.72
N LYS A 4 -22.58 11.03 9.74
CA LYS A 4 -23.46 10.75 10.88
C LYS A 4 -22.75 10.13 12.08
N LYS A 5 -21.64 9.45 11.84
CA LYS A 5 -20.82 8.75 12.86
C LYS A 5 -19.65 9.59 13.38
N SER A 6 -19.49 10.81 12.87
CA SER A 6 -18.44 11.75 13.27
C SER A 6 -19.01 12.93 14.02
N ASP A 7 -18.17 13.75 14.63
CA ASP A 7 -18.52 15.01 15.28
C ASP A 7 -19.18 16.03 14.33
N LEU A 8 -19.18 15.72 13.02
CA LEU A 8 -19.79 16.48 11.94
C LEU A 8 -21.24 16.07 11.63
N ASN A 9 -21.92 15.36 12.53
CA ASN A 9 -23.29 14.87 12.32
C ASN A 9 -24.25 15.99 11.88
N LYS A 10 -24.10 17.22 12.44
CA LYS A 10 -24.91 18.41 12.08
C LYS A 10 -24.74 18.80 10.60
N LEU A 11 -23.64 18.44 9.94
CA LEU A 11 -23.37 18.72 8.53
C LEU A 11 -23.86 17.62 7.58
N SER A 12 -24.45 16.54 8.09
CA SER A 12 -24.89 15.41 7.25
C SER A 12 -25.91 15.83 6.17
N GLY A 13 -26.78 16.81 6.46
CA GLY A 13 -27.69 17.38 5.49
C GLY A 13 -26.98 18.14 4.37
N VAL A 14 -25.97 18.93 4.71
CA VAL A 14 -25.16 19.69 3.74
C VAL A 14 -24.37 18.73 2.84
N VAL A 15 -23.73 17.72 3.42
CA VAL A 15 -23.01 16.68 2.66
C VAL A 15 -23.94 15.98 1.67
N ASN A 16 -25.13 15.58 2.10
CA ASN A 16 -26.10 14.95 1.22
C ASN A 16 -26.58 15.88 0.11
N ALA A 17 -26.81 17.16 0.39
CA ALA A 17 -27.21 18.14 -0.62
C ALA A 17 -26.12 18.34 -1.70
N ILE A 18 -24.86 18.46 -1.26
CA ILE A 18 -23.70 18.58 -2.18
C ILE A 18 -23.59 17.33 -3.06
N LEU A 19 -23.65 16.14 -2.48
CA LEU A 19 -23.54 14.88 -3.23
C LEU A 19 -24.68 14.71 -4.24
N ARG A 20 -25.93 15.00 -3.85
CA ARG A 20 -27.08 14.95 -4.77
C ARG A 20 -26.94 15.94 -5.91
N ASN A 21 -26.47 17.17 -5.62
CA ASN A 21 -26.24 18.17 -6.66
C ASN A 21 -25.11 17.74 -7.62
N ALA A 22 -24.02 17.17 -7.09
CA ALA A 22 -22.95 16.63 -7.90
C ALA A 22 -23.44 15.50 -8.84
N ILE A 23 -24.20 14.54 -8.30
CA ILE A 23 -24.81 13.46 -9.10
C ILE A 23 -25.68 14.04 -10.23
N LYS A 24 -26.56 14.98 -9.92
CA LYS A 24 -27.43 15.63 -10.90
C LYS A 24 -26.64 16.36 -12.00
N LYS A 25 -25.51 17.01 -11.64
CA LYS A 25 -24.64 17.65 -12.64
C LYS A 25 -23.97 16.62 -13.55
N ILE A 26 -23.53 15.50 -12.99
CA ILE A 26 -22.92 14.39 -13.77
C ILE A 26 -23.94 13.80 -14.73
N GLU A 27 -25.16 13.49 -14.26
CA GLU A 27 -26.26 12.95 -15.09
C GLU A 27 -26.61 13.89 -16.25
N ASN A 28 -26.60 15.21 -16.00
CA ASN A 28 -26.86 16.23 -17.02
C ASN A 28 -25.61 16.56 -17.86
N LYS A 29 -24.50 15.86 -17.71
CA LYS A 29 -23.22 16.11 -18.40
C LYS A 29 -22.70 17.56 -18.19
N ASN A 30 -23.09 18.19 -17.11
CA ASN A 30 -22.64 19.53 -16.76
C ASN A 30 -21.38 19.45 -15.89
N TYR A 31 -20.24 19.25 -16.54
CA TYR A 31 -18.94 19.18 -15.90
C TYR A 31 -18.32 20.57 -15.73
N PRO A 32 -17.47 20.78 -14.71
CA PRO A 32 -16.67 22.00 -14.62
C PRO A 32 -15.82 22.21 -15.87
N ASN A 33 -15.59 23.45 -16.23
CA ASN A 33 -14.66 23.76 -17.32
C ASN A 33 -13.25 23.27 -16.95
N ILE A 34 -12.67 22.54 -17.87
CA ILE A 34 -11.29 22.06 -17.73
C ILE A 34 -10.36 23.21 -18.13
N PRO A 35 -9.38 23.60 -17.29
CA PRO A 35 -8.44 24.67 -17.61
C PRO A 35 -7.66 24.39 -18.90
N ASN A 36 -7.31 25.47 -19.62
CA ASN A 36 -6.48 25.38 -20.84
C ASN A 36 -4.99 25.24 -20.52
N ASN A 37 -4.53 25.81 -19.41
CA ASN A 37 -3.17 25.65 -18.95
C ASN A 37 -2.92 24.17 -18.62
N LYS A 38 -1.80 23.64 -19.06
CA LYS A 38 -1.47 22.20 -18.89
C LYS A 38 -1.34 21.77 -17.43
N ILE A 39 -0.72 22.60 -16.58
CA ILE A 39 -0.53 22.31 -15.15
C ILE A 39 -1.89 22.24 -14.46
N ASP A 40 -2.68 23.31 -14.60
CA ASP A 40 -4.02 23.40 -13.99
C ASP A 40 -4.95 22.29 -14.49
N ARG A 41 -4.80 21.94 -15.78
CA ARG A 41 -5.55 20.86 -16.40
C ARG A 41 -5.23 19.50 -15.74
N ILE A 42 -3.96 19.15 -15.59
CA ILE A 42 -3.53 17.91 -14.94
C ILE A 42 -3.97 17.94 -13.48
N ALA A 43 -3.72 19.03 -12.77
CA ALA A 43 -4.11 19.22 -11.38
C ALA A 43 -5.62 18.97 -11.16
N SER A 44 -6.46 19.58 -12.02
CA SER A 44 -7.92 19.41 -11.96
C SER A 44 -8.38 18.01 -12.32
N LEU A 45 -7.85 17.40 -13.38
CA LEU A 45 -8.27 16.08 -13.85
C LEU A 45 -7.84 14.95 -12.92
N ASP A 46 -6.63 15.06 -12.37
CA ASP A 46 -6.03 14.01 -11.53
C ASP A 46 -6.18 14.30 -10.03
N SER A 47 -6.88 15.42 -9.65
CA SER A 47 -7.13 15.83 -8.26
C SER A 47 -5.84 15.99 -7.44
N LEU A 48 -4.85 16.64 -8.03
CA LEU A 48 -3.56 16.93 -7.42
C LEU A 48 -3.38 18.44 -7.19
N PRO A 49 -2.61 18.87 -6.18
CA PRO A 49 -2.23 20.26 -6.05
C PRO A 49 -1.25 20.66 -7.16
N GLU A 50 -1.39 21.92 -7.67
CA GLU A 50 -0.60 22.44 -8.79
C GLU A 50 0.91 22.34 -8.55
N TRP A 51 1.38 22.69 -7.35
CA TRP A 51 2.80 22.60 -7.00
C TRP A 51 3.39 21.19 -7.18
N LEU A 52 2.58 20.14 -6.90
CA LEU A 52 3.05 18.76 -7.06
C LEU A 52 3.12 18.36 -8.54
N VAL A 53 2.20 18.88 -9.35
CA VAL A 53 2.22 18.68 -10.81
C VAL A 53 3.45 19.35 -11.41
N GLU A 54 3.77 20.57 -10.98
CA GLU A 54 4.97 21.31 -11.39
C GLU A 54 6.24 20.52 -11.09
N GLU A 55 6.42 20.07 -9.84
CA GLU A 55 7.56 19.25 -9.42
C GLU A 55 7.70 17.97 -10.27
N ILE A 56 6.59 17.27 -10.52
CA ILE A 56 6.62 16.05 -11.35
C ILE A 56 7.03 16.39 -12.79
N ILE A 57 6.53 17.49 -13.35
CA ILE A 57 6.90 17.96 -14.70
C ILE A 57 8.39 18.26 -14.77
N ASP A 58 8.93 18.93 -13.76
CA ASP A 58 10.35 19.29 -13.69
C ASP A 58 11.25 18.03 -13.61
N TRP A 59 10.79 17.00 -12.92
CA TRP A 59 11.56 15.74 -12.81
C TRP A 59 11.57 14.90 -14.08
N VAL A 60 10.42 14.79 -14.77
CA VAL A 60 10.24 13.77 -15.81
C VAL A 60 9.71 14.30 -17.14
N GLY A 61 9.46 15.59 -17.25
CA GLY A 61 8.83 16.25 -18.41
C GLY A 61 7.33 16.02 -18.50
N ILE A 62 6.65 16.89 -19.26
CA ILE A 62 5.18 16.96 -19.29
C ILE A 62 4.51 15.66 -19.73
N ASN A 63 5.06 14.94 -20.70
CA ASN A 63 4.45 13.72 -21.23
C ASN A 63 4.46 12.57 -20.21
N ASN A 64 5.56 12.43 -19.48
CA ASN A 64 5.67 11.41 -18.42
C ASN A 64 4.87 11.83 -17.18
N ALA A 65 4.82 13.13 -16.88
CA ALA A 65 4.02 13.65 -15.79
C ALA A 65 2.54 13.27 -15.93
N GLU A 66 1.94 13.41 -17.12
CA GLU A 66 0.55 12.99 -17.35
C GLU A 66 0.31 11.48 -17.09
N ILE A 67 1.31 10.64 -17.37
CA ILE A 67 1.21 9.19 -17.10
C ILE A 67 1.27 8.91 -15.60
N ILE A 68 2.19 9.59 -14.91
CA ILE A 68 2.41 9.43 -13.47
C ILE A 68 1.20 9.92 -12.69
N THR A 69 0.71 11.14 -12.96
CA THR A 69 -0.41 11.74 -12.24
C THR A 69 -1.70 10.92 -12.38
N LYS A 70 -2.00 10.42 -13.60
CA LYS A 70 -3.10 9.49 -13.83
C LYS A 70 -2.97 8.19 -13.03
N SER A 71 -1.72 7.76 -12.75
CA SER A 71 -1.49 6.53 -12.00
C SER A 71 -1.89 6.64 -10.53
N PHE A 72 -1.84 7.85 -9.93
CA PHE A 72 -2.20 8.09 -8.53
C PHE A 72 -3.68 7.81 -8.23
N ASN A 73 -4.54 7.95 -9.23
CA ASN A 73 -5.98 7.68 -9.10
C ASN A 73 -6.36 6.22 -9.43
N LYS A 74 -5.39 5.39 -9.81
CA LYS A 74 -5.66 3.97 -10.03
C LYS A 74 -5.86 3.27 -8.69
N LYS A 75 -6.77 2.30 -8.68
CA LYS A 75 -6.97 1.46 -7.50
C LYS A 75 -5.65 0.76 -7.16
N PRO A 76 -5.14 0.90 -5.92
CA PRO A 76 -3.92 0.23 -5.52
C PRO A 76 -4.08 -1.29 -5.56
N SER A 77 -3.02 -1.98 -5.94
CA SER A 77 -2.92 -3.43 -5.80
C SER A 77 -2.78 -3.81 -4.31
N ILE A 78 -3.16 -5.03 -3.99
CA ILE A 78 -2.86 -5.60 -2.68
C ILE A 78 -1.66 -6.52 -2.87
N ASP A 79 -0.51 -6.05 -2.42
CA ASP A 79 0.74 -6.77 -2.54
C ASP A 79 1.13 -7.42 -1.21
N PHE A 80 1.66 -8.64 -1.30
CA PHE A 80 2.17 -9.40 -0.18
C PHE A 80 3.66 -9.70 -0.37
N ARG A 81 4.38 -9.77 0.72
CA ARG A 81 5.69 -10.41 0.75
C ARG A 81 5.56 -11.76 1.44
N ILE A 82 6.07 -12.79 0.81
CA ILE A 82 6.12 -14.15 1.35
C ILE A 82 7.15 -14.23 2.47
N ASN A 83 6.77 -14.81 3.59
CA ASN A 83 7.68 -15.12 4.70
C ASN A 83 8.50 -16.38 4.36
N THR A 84 9.72 -16.16 3.91
CA THR A 84 10.62 -17.24 3.45
C THR A 84 11.15 -18.12 4.59
N LEU A 85 10.94 -17.73 5.84
CA LEU A 85 11.26 -18.58 7.00
C LEU A 85 10.22 -19.69 7.21
N LYS A 86 9.00 -19.50 6.69
CA LYS A 86 7.87 -20.43 6.91
C LYS A 86 7.41 -21.16 5.66
N THR A 87 7.54 -20.55 4.49
CA THR A 87 6.94 -21.07 3.26
C THR A 87 7.66 -20.54 2.02
N ASN A 88 7.18 -20.94 0.87
CA ASN A 88 7.63 -20.43 -0.42
C ASN A 88 6.47 -19.87 -1.25
N MET A 89 6.79 -19.19 -2.33
CA MET A 89 5.82 -18.51 -3.18
C MET A 89 4.83 -19.48 -3.84
N LYS A 90 5.30 -20.64 -4.28
CA LYS A 90 4.47 -21.63 -4.98
C LYS A 90 3.35 -22.13 -4.09
N ASP A 91 3.68 -22.49 -2.86
CA ASP A 91 2.71 -23.01 -1.87
C ASP A 91 1.65 -21.97 -1.55
N VAL A 92 2.03 -20.71 -1.37
CA VAL A 92 1.08 -19.62 -1.10
C VAL A 92 0.15 -19.38 -2.28
N ILE A 93 0.68 -19.32 -3.50
CA ILE A 93 -0.15 -19.14 -4.71
C ILE A 93 -1.14 -20.30 -4.87
N GLU A 94 -0.71 -21.53 -4.57
CA GLU A 94 -1.56 -22.71 -4.63
C GLU A 94 -2.67 -22.68 -3.55
N GLU A 95 -2.36 -22.28 -2.32
CA GLU A 95 -3.38 -22.09 -1.27
C GLU A 95 -4.44 -21.06 -1.66
N PHE A 96 -4.01 -19.93 -2.30
CA PHE A 96 -4.95 -18.96 -2.82
C PHE A 96 -5.83 -19.55 -3.92
N ARG A 97 -5.24 -20.30 -4.85
CA ARG A 97 -5.98 -20.98 -5.92
C ARG A 97 -7.01 -21.96 -5.37
N ASN A 98 -6.62 -22.76 -4.39
CA ASN A 98 -7.52 -23.73 -3.72
C ASN A 98 -8.68 -23.04 -2.98
N SER A 99 -8.50 -21.77 -2.61
CA SER A 99 -9.52 -20.92 -2.02
C SER A 99 -10.32 -20.09 -3.05
N ASN A 100 -10.22 -20.41 -4.36
CA ASN A 100 -10.82 -19.67 -5.47
C ASN A 100 -10.39 -18.20 -5.53
N LEU A 101 -9.17 -17.91 -5.13
CA LEU A 101 -8.55 -16.58 -5.20
C LEU A 101 -7.44 -16.59 -6.25
N ILE A 102 -7.31 -15.49 -6.98
CA ILE A 102 -6.27 -15.32 -8.00
C ILE A 102 -5.16 -14.45 -7.41
N ALA A 103 -3.99 -15.02 -7.29
CA ALA A 103 -2.76 -14.34 -6.91
C ALA A 103 -1.67 -14.65 -7.93
N SER A 104 -0.75 -13.73 -8.15
CA SER A 104 0.35 -13.87 -9.11
C SER A 104 1.64 -13.28 -8.57
N GLU A 105 2.76 -13.80 -9.03
CA GLU A 105 4.08 -13.24 -8.74
C GLU A 105 4.17 -11.79 -9.23
N ILE A 106 4.88 -10.95 -8.48
CA ILE A 106 5.24 -9.61 -8.92
C ILE A 106 6.58 -9.71 -9.64
N LYS A 107 6.60 -9.28 -10.91
CA LYS A 107 7.83 -9.25 -11.70
C LYS A 107 8.95 -8.51 -10.93
N ASP A 108 10.16 -9.07 -10.99
CA ASP A 108 11.38 -8.53 -10.37
C ASP A 108 11.39 -8.53 -8.82
N LEU A 109 10.39 -9.13 -8.16
CA LEU A 109 10.38 -9.35 -6.71
C LEU A 109 10.37 -10.85 -6.38
N LYS A 110 11.47 -11.34 -5.80
CA LYS A 110 11.64 -12.78 -5.48
C LYS A 110 10.59 -13.33 -4.50
N THR A 111 10.02 -12.47 -3.68
CA THR A 111 9.07 -12.83 -2.62
C THR A 111 7.75 -12.07 -2.72
N GLY A 112 7.57 -11.28 -3.78
CA GLY A 112 6.40 -10.44 -3.98
C GLY A 112 5.26 -11.16 -4.69
N VAL A 113 4.05 -11.10 -4.11
CA VAL A 113 2.82 -11.62 -4.70
C VAL A 113 1.76 -10.54 -4.74
N GLU A 114 1.05 -10.42 -5.86
CA GLU A 114 -0.08 -9.53 -6.02
C GLU A 114 -1.40 -10.30 -5.96
N LEU A 115 -2.34 -9.84 -5.13
CA LEU A 115 -3.70 -10.36 -5.12
C LEU A 115 -4.52 -9.69 -6.23
N LYS A 116 -4.97 -10.47 -7.20
CA LYS A 116 -5.86 -10.02 -8.29
C LYS A 116 -7.34 -10.04 -7.89
N SER A 117 -7.71 -10.93 -6.99
CA SER A 117 -9.08 -11.06 -6.50
C SER A 117 -9.45 -9.95 -5.51
N LYS A 118 -10.75 -9.64 -5.43
CA LYS A 118 -11.28 -8.75 -4.39
C LYS A 118 -11.27 -9.47 -3.03
N ALA A 119 -10.66 -8.86 -2.03
CA ALA A 119 -10.69 -9.35 -0.66
C ALA A 119 -11.57 -8.45 0.21
N ARG A 120 -12.49 -9.06 0.98
CA ARG A 120 -13.30 -8.32 1.98
C ARG A 120 -12.52 -8.08 3.27
N SER A 121 -11.63 -8.99 3.63
CA SER A 121 -10.81 -8.91 4.84
C SER A 121 -9.48 -9.64 4.62
N ILE A 122 -8.39 -8.93 4.78
CA ILE A 122 -7.02 -9.48 4.66
C ILE A 122 -6.78 -10.56 5.71
N LYS A 123 -7.27 -10.37 6.93
CA LYS A 123 -7.07 -11.32 8.05
C LYS A 123 -7.72 -12.69 7.83
N LYS A 124 -8.66 -12.78 6.88
CA LYS A 124 -9.36 -14.03 6.52
C LYS A 124 -8.78 -14.73 5.30
N LEU A 125 -7.74 -14.17 4.71
CA LEU A 125 -7.08 -14.78 3.56
C LEU A 125 -6.22 -15.98 4.00
N PRO A 126 -6.06 -17.01 3.13
CA PRO A 126 -5.24 -18.18 3.42
C PRO A 126 -3.81 -17.78 3.81
N GLY A 127 -3.24 -18.42 4.81
CA GLY A 127 -1.87 -18.22 5.25
C GLY A 127 -1.62 -16.93 6.06
N PHE A 128 -2.64 -16.05 6.27
CA PHE A 128 -2.45 -14.84 7.07
C PHE A 128 -2.18 -15.15 8.55
N ILE A 129 -3.04 -15.94 9.17
CA ILE A 129 -2.93 -16.28 10.59
C ILE A 129 -1.66 -17.07 10.86
N GLU A 130 -1.31 -17.97 9.96
CA GLU A 130 -0.12 -18.81 10.00
C GLU A 130 1.18 -18.01 9.76
N GLY A 131 1.08 -16.74 9.41
CA GLY A 131 2.23 -15.87 9.17
C GLY A 131 3.04 -16.23 7.93
N LYS A 132 2.43 -16.86 6.93
CA LYS A 132 3.07 -17.24 5.68
C LYS A 132 3.42 -16.04 4.79
N TRP A 133 2.81 -14.91 5.03
CA TRP A 133 3.03 -13.67 4.30
C TRP A 133 2.59 -12.45 5.09
N VAL A 134 3.01 -11.28 4.63
CA VAL A 134 2.65 -9.98 5.17
C VAL A 134 2.28 -9.01 4.04
N VAL A 135 1.26 -8.15 4.28
CA VAL A 135 0.93 -7.07 3.35
C VAL A 135 2.08 -6.07 3.35
N GLN A 136 2.67 -5.86 2.19
CA GLN A 136 3.72 -4.87 1.98
C GLN A 136 3.71 -4.40 0.53
N ASP A 137 3.67 -3.09 0.34
CA ASP A 137 3.76 -2.48 -0.97
C ASP A 137 5.03 -2.93 -1.71
N ARG A 138 4.92 -3.15 -3.03
CA ARG A 138 6.00 -3.66 -3.87
C ARG A 138 7.26 -2.81 -3.84
N SER A 139 7.13 -1.48 -3.81
CA SER A 139 8.28 -0.57 -3.71
C SER A 139 8.96 -0.69 -2.35
N SER A 140 8.19 -0.86 -1.28
CA SER A 140 8.72 -1.10 0.07
C SER A 140 9.44 -2.44 0.20
N GLN A 141 9.12 -3.45 -0.63
CA GLN A 141 9.82 -4.73 -0.64
C GLN A 141 11.24 -4.64 -1.20
N LEU A 142 11.55 -3.60 -1.96
CA LEU A 142 12.90 -3.37 -2.51
C LEU A 142 13.90 -2.84 -1.46
N ILE A 143 13.41 -2.23 -0.36
CA ILE A 143 14.27 -1.48 0.57
C ILE A 143 15.21 -2.40 1.37
N ALA A 144 14.67 -3.45 2.00
CA ALA A 144 15.49 -4.33 2.83
C ALA A 144 16.59 -5.07 2.01
N PRO A 145 16.34 -5.56 0.79
CA PRO A 145 17.38 -6.13 -0.07
C PRO A 145 18.51 -5.16 -0.44
N LEU A 146 18.23 -3.84 -0.54
CA LEU A 146 19.25 -2.83 -0.84
C LEU A 146 20.31 -2.73 0.26
N LEU A 147 19.94 -3.01 1.51
CA LEU A 147 20.89 -3.08 2.62
C LEU A 147 21.85 -4.27 2.50
N ASN A 148 21.44 -5.29 1.73
CA ASN A 148 22.19 -6.54 1.51
C ASN A 148 22.67 -7.20 2.82
N PRO A 149 21.76 -7.39 3.81
CA PRO A 149 22.15 -7.88 5.13
C PRO A 149 22.63 -9.32 5.06
N LYS A 150 23.55 -9.68 5.97
CA LYS A 150 24.17 -11.00 6.06
C LYS A 150 23.80 -11.66 7.39
N LYS A 151 23.89 -12.97 7.43
CA LYS A 151 23.80 -13.72 8.69
C LYS A 151 24.82 -13.22 9.70
N GLY A 152 24.39 -13.09 10.95
CA GLY A 152 25.20 -12.56 12.04
C GLY A 152 25.22 -11.04 12.14
N ASP A 153 24.61 -10.31 11.20
CA ASP A 153 24.60 -8.84 11.24
C ASP A 153 23.81 -8.29 12.43
N LYS A 154 24.28 -7.14 12.90
CA LYS A 154 23.55 -6.28 13.84
C LYS A 154 22.94 -5.12 13.07
N ILE A 155 21.61 -5.06 13.04
CA ILE A 155 20.87 -4.13 12.20
C ILE A 155 20.02 -3.21 13.08
N LEU A 156 19.98 -1.92 12.74
CA LEU A 156 19.15 -0.92 13.40
C LEU A 156 18.06 -0.43 12.46
N ASP A 157 16.79 -0.65 12.83
CA ASP A 157 15.61 -0.10 12.15
C ASP A 157 15.03 1.04 13.02
N LEU A 158 15.29 2.28 12.61
CA LEU A 158 14.92 3.49 13.38
C LEU A 158 13.46 3.91 13.23
N CYS A 159 12.74 3.40 12.24
CA CYS A 159 11.33 3.70 11.97
C CYS A 159 10.57 2.39 11.73
N ALA A 160 10.69 1.47 12.66
CA ALA A 160 10.42 0.06 12.48
C ALA A 160 8.93 -0.27 12.29
N ALA A 161 8.04 0.41 13.03
CA ALA A 161 6.63 0.03 13.06
C ALA A 161 5.88 0.34 11.74
N PRO A 162 5.01 -0.56 11.32
CA PRO A 162 4.46 -1.75 11.99
C PRO A 162 5.29 -3.04 11.82
N GLY A 163 6.56 -2.99 11.40
CA GLY A 163 7.47 -4.12 11.39
C GLY A 163 7.64 -4.84 10.06
N THR A 164 7.08 -4.33 8.96
CA THR A 164 7.17 -5.00 7.66
C THR A 164 8.60 -5.02 7.09
N LYS A 165 9.40 -3.98 7.31
CA LYS A 165 10.82 -3.95 6.93
C LYS A 165 11.68 -4.73 7.93
N THR A 166 11.43 -4.58 9.22
CA THR A 166 12.10 -5.34 10.30
C THR A 166 12.01 -6.84 10.05
N THR A 167 10.80 -7.37 9.78
CA THR A 167 10.58 -8.80 9.49
C THR A 167 11.22 -9.21 8.16
N HIS A 168 11.26 -8.34 7.16
CA HIS A 168 11.97 -8.62 5.91
C HIS A 168 13.48 -8.75 6.12
N LEU A 169 14.07 -7.89 6.96
CA LEU A 169 15.48 -7.99 7.35
C LEU A 169 15.74 -9.33 8.05
N ALA A 170 14.88 -9.75 8.99
CA ALA A 170 14.99 -11.03 9.67
C ALA A 170 14.95 -12.22 8.68
N GLU A 171 14.05 -12.17 7.69
CA GLU A 171 14.00 -13.19 6.63
C GLU A 171 15.30 -13.24 5.80
N LEU A 172 15.87 -12.09 5.46
CA LEU A 172 17.08 -11.99 4.64
C LEU A 172 18.31 -12.52 5.37
N ILE A 173 18.43 -12.26 6.68
CA ILE A 173 19.51 -12.84 7.52
C ILE A 173 19.19 -14.26 7.97
N LYS A 174 18.05 -14.84 7.56
CA LYS A 174 17.58 -16.18 7.92
C LYS A 174 17.44 -16.37 9.45
N ASP A 175 16.95 -15.34 10.13
CA ASP A 175 16.81 -15.26 11.59
C ASP A 175 18.11 -15.52 12.36
N ASP A 176 19.25 -15.19 11.75
CA ASP A 176 20.59 -15.37 12.28
C ASP A 176 21.27 -14.01 12.37
N GLY A 177 21.09 -13.31 13.51
CA GLY A 177 21.58 -11.98 13.76
C GLY A 177 20.77 -11.23 14.81
N GLU A 178 20.97 -9.93 14.91
CA GLU A 178 20.30 -9.08 15.88
C GLU A 178 19.69 -7.87 15.19
N ILE A 179 18.39 -7.60 15.42
CA ILE A 179 17.70 -6.43 14.84
C ILE A 179 17.12 -5.58 15.96
N TRP A 180 17.59 -4.35 16.05
CA TRP A 180 17.07 -3.36 16.99
C TRP A 180 16.02 -2.52 16.29
N ALA A 181 14.76 -2.74 16.69
CA ALA A 181 13.60 -2.08 16.09
C ALA A 181 13.09 -0.95 16.98
N ILE A 182 13.21 0.28 16.52
CA ILE A 182 12.86 1.49 17.26
C ILE A 182 11.73 2.22 16.51
N ASP A 183 10.75 2.73 17.25
CA ASP A 183 9.73 3.66 16.72
C ASP A 183 9.31 4.61 17.83
N ARG A 184 9.02 5.86 17.48
CA ARG A 184 8.59 6.88 18.46
C ARG A 184 7.20 6.62 19.04
N SER A 185 6.37 5.84 18.37
CA SER A 185 4.98 5.58 18.74
C SER A 185 4.84 4.24 19.43
N LYS A 186 4.51 4.25 20.72
CA LYS A 186 4.25 3.04 21.49
C LYS A 186 3.11 2.19 20.88
N VAL A 187 2.03 2.82 20.44
CA VAL A 187 0.89 2.14 19.81
C VAL A 187 1.33 1.42 18.52
N ARG A 188 2.19 2.04 17.73
CA ARG A 188 2.73 1.41 16.52
C ARG A 188 3.71 0.28 16.84
N LEU A 189 4.48 0.39 17.92
CA LEU A 189 5.35 -0.70 18.40
C LEU A 189 4.54 -1.93 18.84
N ASP A 190 3.35 -1.75 19.38
CA ASP A 190 2.48 -2.88 19.72
C ASP A 190 2.02 -3.62 18.45
N LEU A 191 1.72 -2.90 17.35
CA LEU A 191 1.46 -3.52 16.04
C LEU A 191 2.67 -4.28 15.49
N LEU A 192 3.88 -3.76 15.72
CA LEU A 192 5.13 -4.45 15.37
C LEU A 192 5.25 -5.76 16.13
N LYS A 193 5.01 -5.75 17.45
CA LYS A 193 5.05 -6.97 18.28
C LYS A 193 4.05 -8.01 17.80
N ASP A 194 2.83 -7.60 17.46
CA ASP A 194 1.81 -8.49 16.94
C ASP A 194 2.25 -9.12 15.61
N ASN A 195 2.85 -8.34 14.72
CA ASN A 195 3.39 -8.84 13.45
C ASN A 195 4.57 -9.78 13.67
N LEU A 196 5.51 -9.45 14.57
CA LEU A 196 6.61 -10.35 14.93
C LEU A 196 6.07 -11.70 15.42
N LYS A 197 5.14 -11.67 16.39
CA LYS A 197 4.53 -12.89 16.95
C LYS A 197 3.83 -13.74 15.89
N ARG A 198 3.21 -13.12 14.89
CA ARG A 198 2.50 -13.83 13.82
C ARG A 198 3.45 -14.40 12.77
N LEU A 199 4.52 -13.68 12.45
CA LEU A 199 5.44 -14.02 11.37
C LEU A 199 6.61 -14.92 11.79
N GLN A 200 6.78 -15.17 13.09
CA GLN A 200 7.78 -16.11 13.63
C GLN A 200 7.68 -17.51 13.06
#